data_53513421859ccf8b160e9d46b2535896
#
_entry.id   53513421859ccf8b160e9d46b2535896
#
_cell.length_a   1.000
_cell.length_b   1.000
_cell.length_c   1.000
_cell.angle_alpha   90.00
_cell.angle_beta   90.00
_cell.angle_gamma   90.00
#
_symmetry.space_group_name_H-M   'P 1'
#
loop_
_entity.id
_entity.type
_entity.pdbx_description
1 polymer ?
#
loop_
_entity_poly.entity_id
_entity_poly.type
_entity_poly.pdbx_seq_one_letter_code
_entity_poly.pdbx_strand_id
1 'polypeptide(L)'
;MEWAQIRDKNEKVKGTEHIYRDKTDKTILKKAPWKDYRLHITVLFLVIISEFIGPVEFNLTKDICVVIMPLLYAMVIGLALFLLKPVKWITKKQSKIAESAMLLFIGPLLAKLAVASGQSFHILLDVGPALVLQEFGNLGTVFLALPVALLLGFKKETIGMTNSIGRETNVAVVIDKFGFDSAETGGVLTVFIIGTVIGTLYISFLSCLCVSVLPLHPYAFAMATGVGSASMNAAALAPLLSAFPASMSTNIQAFAGFSNLISFCVGIYFCIFLAIPLAQKLYAWLEPKIGRETSVSHLEEEK
;
A
#
# COMPACT_ATOMS: atom_id res chain seq x y z
N MET A 1 -33.72 -22.71 -19.16
CA MET A 1 -32.53 -23.50 -19.46
C MET A 1 -31.19 -22.77 -19.19
N GLU A 2 -31.13 -21.47 -19.31
CA GLU A 2 -29.92 -20.67 -19.11
C GLU A 2 -29.36 -20.68 -17.66
N TRP A 3 -30.26 -20.65 -16.68
CA TRP A 3 -29.86 -20.63 -15.26
C TRP A 3 -29.20 -21.93 -14.77
N ALA A 4 -29.50 -23.07 -15.38
CA ALA A 4 -28.88 -24.35 -15.04
C ALA A 4 -27.45 -24.44 -15.55
N GLN A 5 -27.13 -23.83 -16.70
CA GLN A 5 -25.77 -23.79 -17.25
C GLN A 5 -24.84 -22.85 -16.48
N ILE A 6 -25.37 -21.75 -15.93
CA ILE A 6 -24.60 -20.82 -15.08
C ILE A 6 -24.26 -21.48 -13.75
N ARG A 7 -25.19 -22.28 -13.18
CA ARG A 7 -24.98 -22.99 -11.95
C ARG A 7 -23.90 -24.07 -12.09
N ASP A 8 -23.91 -24.82 -13.18
CA ASP A 8 -22.94 -25.89 -13.44
C ASP A 8 -21.52 -25.35 -13.70
N LYS A 9 -21.39 -24.20 -14.38
CA LYS A 9 -20.11 -23.51 -14.52
C LYS A 9 -19.55 -23.02 -13.19
N ASN A 10 -20.40 -22.47 -12.30
CA ASN A 10 -19.96 -22.00 -11.00
C ASN A 10 -19.59 -23.15 -10.03
N GLU A 11 -20.24 -24.32 -10.14
CA GLU A 11 -19.85 -25.46 -9.35
C GLU A 11 -18.53 -26.10 -9.80
N LYS A 12 -18.26 -26.13 -11.13
CA LYS A 12 -16.97 -26.59 -11.65
C LYS A 12 -15.81 -25.64 -11.28
N VAL A 13 -16.04 -24.34 -11.29
CA VAL A 13 -15.05 -23.34 -10.85
C VAL A 13 -14.78 -23.47 -9.34
N LYS A 14 -15.83 -23.63 -8.52
CA LYS A 14 -15.67 -23.90 -7.08
C LYS A 14 -14.96 -25.22 -6.78
N GLY A 15 -15.18 -26.24 -7.57
CA GLY A 15 -14.51 -27.55 -7.42
C GLY A 15 -13.01 -27.48 -7.67
N THR A 16 -12.57 -26.71 -8.64
CA THR A 16 -11.13 -26.50 -8.94
C THR A 16 -10.47 -25.56 -7.95
N GLU A 17 -11.13 -24.53 -7.46
CA GLU A 17 -10.62 -23.66 -6.39
C GLU A 17 -10.41 -24.43 -5.08
N HIS A 18 -11.32 -25.33 -4.70
CA HIS A 18 -11.17 -26.16 -3.50
C HIS A 18 -9.97 -27.12 -3.59
N ILE A 19 -9.65 -27.65 -4.75
CA ILE A 19 -8.54 -28.60 -4.93
C ILE A 19 -7.18 -27.90 -4.88
N TYR A 20 -7.07 -26.68 -5.40
CA TYR A 20 -5.81 -25.91 -5.37
C TYR A 20 -5.55 -25.23 -4.02
N ARG A 21 -6.60 -24.74 -3.36
CA ARG A 21 -6.54 -24.12 -2.04
C ARG A 21 -6.21 -25.11 -0.93
N ASP A 22 -6.64 -26.36 -1.04
CA ASP A 22 -6.56 -27.35 0.06
C ASP A 22 -5.19 -28.01 0.23
N LYS A 23 -4.35 -28.12 -0.83
CA LYS A 23 -3.05 -28.81 -0.71
C LYS A 23 -1.88 -27.89 -0.34
N THR A 24 -1.90 -26.61 -0.71
CA THR A 24 -0.78 -25.69 -0.47
C THR A 24 -1.00 -24.83 0.80
N ASP A 25 -2.23 -24.42 1.07
CA ASP A 25 -2.53 -23.52 2.20
C ASP A 25 -2.55 -24.22 3.55
N LYS A 26 -3.10 -25.43 3.65
CA LYS A 26 -3.15 -26.15 4.95
C LYS A 26 -1.78 -26.59 5.45
N THR A 27 -0.81 -26.76 4.57
CA THR A 27 0.56 -27.12 4.97
C THR A 27 1.39 -25.92 5.39
N ILE A 28 1.08 -24.74 4.86
CA ILE A 28 1.79 -23.48 5.17
C ILE A 28 1.25 -22.86 6.45
N LEU A 29 -0.07 -22.87 6.65
CA LEU A 29 -0.74 -22.38 7.87
C LEU A 29 -0.50 -23.28 9.10
N LYS A 30 -0.09 -24.56 8.92
CA LYS A 30 0.24 -25.46 10.03
C LYS A 30 1.56 -25.13 10.73
N LYS A 31 2.47 -24.35 10.14
CA LYS A 31 3.64 -23.81 10.84
C LYS A 31 3.33 -22.38 11.26
N ALA A 32 2.97 -22.21 12.53
CA ALA A 32 2.79 -20.90 13.12
C ALA A 32 3.95 -19.97 12.71
N PRO A 33 3.69 -18.71 12.27
CA PRO A 33 4.72 -17.77 11.78
C PRO A 33 5.89 -17.61 12.76
N TRP A 34 5.65 -17.73 14.06
CA TRP A 34 6.65 -17.63 15.13
C TRP A 34 7.63 -18.81 15.23
N LYS A 35 7.45 -19.88 14.49
CA LYS A 35 8.37 -21.03 14.50
C LYS A 35 9.51 -20.93 13.52
N ASP A 36 9.51 -19.94 12.63
CA ASP A 36 10.59 -19.73 11.67
C ASP A 36 11.64 -18.78 12.26
N TYR A 37 12.61 -19.36 12.99
CA TYR A 37 13.69 -18.61 13.62
C TYR A 37 14.52 -17.79 12.61
N ARG A 38 14.65 -18.27 11.35
CA ARG A 38 15.41 -17.55 10.32
C ARG A 38 14.74 -16.23 9.95
N LEU A 39 13.43 -16.25 9.84
CA LEU A 39 12.65 -15.03 9.58
C LEU A 39 12.84 -14.02 10.72
N HIS A 40 12.70 -14.47 11.96
CA HIS A 40 12.83 -13.59 13.14
C HIS A 40 14.24 -13.02 13.27
N ILE A 41 15.28 -13.85 13.09
CA ILE A 41 16.68 -13.38 13.13
C ILE A 41 16.93 -12.37 12.00
N THR A 42 16.40 -12.62 10.80
CA THR A 42 16.57 -11.70 9.68
C THR A 42 15.89 -10.36 9.97
N VAL A 43 14.65 -10.37 10.45
CA VAL A 43 13.94 -9.13 10.80
C VAL A 43 14.67 -8.37 11.90
N LEU A 44 15.10 -9.07 12.96
CA LEU A 44 15.86 -8.47 14.04
C LEU A 44 17.16 -7.82 13.55
N PHE A 45 17.91 -8.53 12.70
CA PHE A 45 19.14 -8.03 12.11
C PHE A 45 18.90 -6.79 11.22
N LEU A 46 17.85 -6.82 10.40
CA LEU A 46 17.47 -5.67 9.58
C LEU A 46 17.10 -4.46 10.43
N VAL A 47 16.34 -4.67 11.50
CA VAL A 47 15.96 -3.59 12.43
C VAL A 47 17.21 -3.02 13.11
N ILE A 48 18.08 -3.87 13.67
CA ILE A 48 19.31 -3.41 14.34
C ILE A 48 20.18 -2.59 13.39
N ILE A 49 20.44 -3.08 12.18
CA ILE A 49 21.26 -2.34 11.21
C ILE A 49 20.59 -1.01 10.83
N SER A 50 19.30 -1.03 10.56
CA SER A 50 18.58 0.17 10.12
C SER A 50 18.52 1.23 11.21
N GLU A 51 18.28 0.84 12.46
CA GLU A 51 18.29 1.75 13.61
C GLU A 51 19.70 2.24 13.95
N PHE A 52 20.74 1.40 13.73
CA PHE A 52 22.14 1.82 13.91
C PHE A 52 22.56 2.89 12.90
N ILE A 53 22.07 2.80 11.64
CA ILE A 53 22.29 3.84 10.63
C ILE A 53 21.52 5.11 11.02
N GLY A 54 20.31 4.94 11.58
CA GLY A 54 19.43 6.04 11.95
C GLY A 54 18.84 6.80 10.75
N PRO A 55 18.08 7.87 10.99
CA PRO A 55 17.59 8.73 9.92
C PRO A 55 18.77 9.49 9.29
N VAL A 56 18.85 9.47 7.95
CA VAL A 56 19.88 10.21 7.19
C VAL A 56 19.20 11.35 6.46
N GLU A 57 19.69 12.56 6.71
CA GLU A 57 19.19 13.79 6.11
C GLU A 57 20.07 14.21 4.94
N PHE A 58 19.47 14.37 3.77
CA PHE A 58 20.12 14.88 2.59
C PHE A 58 19.57 16.27 2.26
N ASN A 59 20.38 17.29 2.48
CA ASN A 59 20.04 18.65 2.09
C ASN A 59 20.37 18.83 0.60
N LEU A 60 19.35 18.74 -0.27
CA LEU A 60 19.52 19.01 -1.71
C LEU A 60 19.69 20.49 -1.99
N THR A 61 19.02 21.35 -1.21
CA THR A 61 19.06 22.79 -1.30
C THR A 61 18.86 23.36 0.11
N LYS A 62 19.05 24.67 0.33
CA LYS A 62 18.83 25.32 1.63
C LYS A 62 17.43 25.08 2.20
N ASP A 63 16.44 24.86 1.34
CA ASP A 63 15.03 24.73 1.70
C ASP A 63 14.47 23.31 1.48
N ILE A 64 15.25 22.38 0.90
CA ILE A 64 14.81 21.03 0.58
C ILE A 64 15.70 20.01 1.30
N CYS A 65 15.14 19.39 2.33
CA CYS A 65 15.77 18.32 3.08
C CYS A 65 14.99 16.99 2.86
N VAL A 66 15.65 15.98 2.31
CA VAL A 66 15.10 14.63 2.17
C VAL A 66 15.57 13.77 3.32
N VAL A 67 14.64 13.25 4.11
CA VAL A 67 14.94 12.39 5.26
C VAL A 67 14.68 10.94 4.88
N ILE A 68 15.73 10.12 4.89
CA ILE A 68 15.61 8.67 4.68
C ILE A 68 15.51 7.99 6.04
N MET A 69 14.35 7.37 6.29
CA MET A 69 14.06 6.70 7.56
C MET A 69 14.63 5.29 7.63
N PRO A 70 14.95 4.77 8.84
CA PRO A 70 15.44 3.42 9.07
C PRO A 70 14.58 2.33 8.42
N LEU A 71 13.27 2.50 8.42
CA LEU A 71 12.33 1.60 7.76
C LEU A 71 12.69 1.31 6.30
N LEU A 72 13.14 2.33 5.58
CA LEU A 72 13.49 2.20 4.17
C LEU A 72 14.73 1.34 3.96
N TYR A 73 15.76 1.51 4.79
CA TYR A 73 16.94 0.63 4.74
C TYR A 73 16.55 -0.81 5.00
N ALA A 74 15.71 -1.06 6.02
CA ALA A 74 15.20 -2.39 6.32
C ALA A 74 14.51 -3.03 5.12
N MET A 75 13.68 -2.27 4.42
CA MET A 75 12.95 -2.75 3.23
C MET A 75 13.90 -3.02 2.07
N VAL A 76 14.82 -2.11 1.76
CA VAL A 76 15.76 -2.26 0.63
C VAL A 76 16.72 -3.42 0.88
N ILE A 77 17.30 -3.51 2.09
CA ILE A 77 18.20 -4.60 2.44
C ILE A 77 17.44 -5.95 2.46
N GLY A 78 16.23 -5.97 3.02
CA GLY A 78 15.37 -7.17 3.01
C GLY A 78 15.04 -7.65 1.61
N LEU A 79 14.70 -6.74 0.69
CA LEU A 79 14.47 -7.04 -0.71
C LEU A 79 15.74 -7.53 -1.40
N ALA A 80 16.89 -6.90 -1.14
CA ALA A 80 18.17 -7.31 -1.68
C ALA A 80 18.54 -8.73 -1.22
N LEU A 81 18.37 -9.05 0.06
CA LEU A 81 18.60 -10.39 0.61
C LEU A 81 17.68 -11.45 -0.03
N PHE A 82 16.47 -11.08 -0.41
CA PHE A 82 15.55 -11.98 -1.11
C PHE A 82 15.93 -12.19 -2.58
N LEU A 83 16.37 -11.14 -3.28
CA LEU A 83 16.69 -11.17 -4.70
C LEU A 83 18.08 -11.73 -5.00
N LEU A 84 19.05 -11.58 -4.08
CA LEU A 84 20.42 -12.06 -4.25
C LEU A 84 20.46 -13.60 -4.26
N LYS A 85 20.56 -14.19 -5.43
CA LYS A 85 20.58 -15.64 -5.66
C LYS A 85 21.66 -16.41 -4.87
N PRO A 86 22.89 -15.87 -4.61
CA PRO A 86 23.90 -16.59 -3.84
C PRO A 86 23.53 -16.74 -2.35
N VAL A 87 22.72 -15.82 -1.81
CA VAL A 87 22.30 -15.85 -0.41
C VAL A 87 20.93 -16.53 -0.31
N LYS A 88 20.91 -17.87 -0.34
CA LYS A 88 19.68 -18.67 -0.15
C LYS A 88 19.15 -18.65 1.29
N TRP A 89 19.35 -17.56 2.01
CA TRP A 89 18.93 -17.42 3.40
C TRP A 89 17.43 -17.22 3.53
N ILE A 90 16.85 -16.34 2.68
CA ILE A 90 15.41 -16.10 2.60
C ILE A 90 14.86 -16.83 1.37
N THR A 91 13.90 -17.70 1.59
CA THR A 91 13.24 -18.49 0.55
C THR A 91 11.84 -17.96 0.29
N LYS A 92 11.24 -18.34 -0.85
CA LYS A 92 9.82 -18.05 -1.16
C LYS A 92 8.85 -18.50 -0.06
N LYS A 93 9.19 -19.57 0.67
CA LYS A 93 8.40 -20.05 1.80
C LYS A 93 8.40 -19.05 2.95
N GLN A 94 9.55 -18.50 3.29
CA GLN A 94 9.70 -17.50 4.36
C GLN A 94 9.03 -16.19 3.97
N SER A 95 9.07 -15.80 2.69
CA SER A 95 8.33 -14.64 2.18
C SER A 95 6.82 -14.79 2.40
N LYS A 96 6.23 -15.96 2.10
CA LYS A 96 4.81 -16.22 2.37
C LYS A 96 4.46 -16.23 3.87
N ILE A 97 5.37 -16.74 4.71
CA ILE A 97 5.20 -16.70 6.18
C ILE A 97 5.25 -15.25 6.67
N ALA A 98 6.16 -14.43 6.13
CA ALA A 98 6.26 -13.01 6.45
C ALA A 98 5.00 -12.23 6.07
N GLU A 99 4.42 -12.51 4.90
CA GLU A 99 3.16 -11.93 4.46
C GLU A 99 2.01 -12.22 5.43
N SER A 100 1.89 -13.47 5.89
CA SER A 100 0.89 -13.85 6.90
C SER A 100 1.14 -13.18 8.25
N ALA A 101 2.40 -12.99 8.64
CA ALA A 101 2.78 -12.32 9.88
C ALA A 101 2.56 -10.80 9.82
N MET A 102 2.66 -10.18 8.64
CA MET A 102 2.48 -8.74 8.44
C MET A 102 1.12 -8.27 8.97
N LEU A 103 0.05 -8.99 8.67
CA LEU A 103 -1.31 -8.65 9.15
C LEU A 103 -1.39 -8.65 10.68
N LEU A 104 -0.67 -9.53 11.36
CA LEU A 104 -0.62 -9.57 12.81
C LEU A 104 0.14 -8.37 13.40
N PHE A 105 1.25 -7.97 12.77
CA PHE A 105 2.10 -6.87 13.25
C PHE A 105 1.55 -5.48 12.91
N ILE A 106 0.58 -5.38 12.00
CA ILE A 106 -0.16 -4.12 11.77
C ILE A 106 -0.95 -3.70 13.02
N GLY A 107 -1.49 -4.65 13.78
CA GLY A 107 -2.26 -4.35 14.99
C GLY A 107 -1.51 -3.48 16.02
N PRO A 108 -0.31 -3.85 16.49
CA PRO A 108 0.51 -3.02 17.37
C PRO A 108 0.85 -1.64 16.79
N LEU A 109 1.10 -1.54 15.47
CA LEU A 109 1.34 -0.26 14.82
C LEU A 109 0.11 0.64 14.89
N LEU A 110 -1.07 0.11 14.57
CA LEU A 110 -2.34 0.83 14.67
C LEU A 110 -2.63 1.26 16.11
N ALA A 111 -2.35 0.39 17.08
CA ALA A 111 -2.50 0.71 18.50
C ALA A 111 -1.60 1.89 18.91
N LYS A 112 -0.34 1.92 18.47
CA LYS A 112 0.58 3.04 18.69
C LYS A 112 0.02 4.34 18.09
N LEU A 113 -0.49 4.30 16.86
CA LEU A 113 -1.08 5.46 16.21
C LEU A 113 -2.35 5.93 16.92
N ALA A 114 -3.19 5.01 17.39
CA ALA A 114 -4.39 5.32 18.15
C ALA A 114 -4.07 6.01 19.49
N VAL A 115 -3.05 5.53 20.21
CA VAL A 115 -2.59 6.17 21.47
C VAL A 115 -2.10 7.61 21.21
N ALA A 116 -1.27 7.81 20.17
CA ALA A 116 -0.81 9.14 19.80
C ALA A 116 -1.98 10.08 19.43
N SER A 117 -2.96 9.54 18.69
CA SER A 117 -4.17 10.30 18.31
C SER A 117 -5.04 10.66 19.53
N GLY A 118 -5.13 9.75 20.53
CA GLY A 118 -5.90 9.99 21.75
C GLY A 118 -5.42 11.17 22.56
N GLN A 119 -4.12 11.48 22.53
CA GLN A 119 -3.54 12.64 23.25
C GLN A 119 -4.06 13.99 22.75
N SER A 120 -4.44 14.08 21.48
CA SER A 120 -4.95 15.31 20.86
C SER A 120 -6.43 15.18 20.42
N PHE A 121 -7.18 14.30 21.05
CA PHE A 121 -8.53 13.93 20.62
C PHE A 121 -9.49 15.13 20.51
N HIS A 122 -9.42 16.08 21.46
CA HIS A 122 -10.25 17.28 21.42
C HIS A 122 -9.97 18.15 20.18
N ILE A 123 -8.71 18.28 19.77
CA ILE A 123 -8.34 19.02 18.55
C ILE A 123 -8.83 18.27 17.30
N LEU A 124 -8.80 16.93 17.34
CA LEU A 124 -9.26 16.10 16.23
C LEU A 124 -10.78 16.20 15.99
N LEU A 125 -11.56 16.41 17.05
CA LEU A 125 -13.02 16.62 16.93
C LEU A 125 -13.35 17.90 16.15
N ASP A 126 -12.59 18.97 16.36
CA ASP A 126 -12.79 20.25 15.68
C ASP A 126 -12.52 20.14 14.17
N VAL A 127 -11.64 19.23 13.75
CA VAL A 127 -11.26 19.01 12.35
C VAL A 127 -11.91 17.74 11.76
N GLY A 128 -12.78 17.09 12.50
CA GLY A 128 -13.41 15.82 12.13
C GLY A 128 -13.98 15.75 10.71
N PRO A 129 -14.75 16.74 10.23
CA PRO A 129 -15.26 16.76 8.87
C PRO A 129 -14.15 16.71 7.80
N ALA A 130 -13.05 17.44 8.01
CA ALA A 130 -11.92 17.44 7.08
C ALA A 130 -11.22 16.08 7.02
N LEU A 131 -11.14 15.37 8.15
CA LEU A 131 -10.58 14.02 8.23
C LEU A 131 -11.39 12.98 7.44
N VAL A 132 -12.71 13.15 7.35
CA VAL A 132 -13.54 12.28 6.50
C VAL A 132 -13.43 12.69 5.04
N LEU A 133 -13.43 14.00 4.76
CA LEU A 133 -13.33 14.53 3.39
C LEU A 133 -12.00 14.17 2.71
N GLN A 134 -10.93 13.96 3.46
CA GLN A 134 -9.64 13.54 2.88
C GLN A 134 -9.74 12.23 2.08
N GLU A 135 -10.67 11.33 2.44
CA GLU A 135 -10.86 10.07 1.71
C GLU A 135 -11.28 10.29 0.25
N PHE A 136 -11.92 11.42 -0.06
CA PHE A 136 -12.20 11.80 -1.45
C PHE A 136 -10.91 12.10 -2.24
N GLY A 137 -9.82 12.47 -1.58
CA GLY A 137 -8.51 12.60 -2.20
C GLY A 137 -8.01 11.28 -2.82
N ASN A 138 -8.43 10.14 -2.27
CA ASN A 138 -8.11 8.82 -2.84
C ASN A 138 -8.71 8.60 -4.23
N LEU A 139 -9.83 9.25 -4.55
CA LEU A 139 -10.40 9.21 -5.91
C LEU A 139 -9.49 9.91 -6.93
N GLY A 140 -8.67 10.85 -6.49
CA GLY A 140 -7.68 11.51 -7.35
C GLY A 140 -6.75 10.49 -8.03
N THR A 141 -6.41 9.40 -7.34
CA THR A 141 -5.59 8.34 -7.94
C THR A 141 -6.31 7.62 -9.08
N VAL A 142 -7.61 7.42 -8.97
CA VAL A 142 -8.41 6.81 -10.05
C VAL A 142 -8.41 7.74 -11.27
N PHE A 143 -8.64 9.04 -11.07
CA PHE A 143 -8.70 9.99 -12.17
C PHE A 143 -7.35 10.26 -12.84
N LEU A 144 -6.26 10.28 -12.07
CA LEU A 144 -4.93 10.60 -12.57
C LEU A 144 -4.16 9.37 -13.03
N ALA A 145 -4.16 8.29 -12.25
CA ALA A 145 -3.33 7.13 -12.54
C ALA A 145 -3.95 6.22 -13.62
N LEU A 146 -5.29 6.12 -13.69
CA LEU A 146 -5.94 5.26 -14.68
C LEU A 146 -5.65 5.67 -16.13
N PRO A 147 -5.79 6.95 -16.53
CA PRO A 147 -5.41 7.36 -17.89
C PRO A 147 -3.93 7.10 -18.19
N VAL A 148 -3.05 7.37 -17.24
CA VAL A 148 -1.60 7.14 -17.42
C VAL A 148 -1.31 5.66 -17.62
N ALA A 149 -1.91 4.77 -16.83
CA ALA A 149 -1.72 3.34 -16.96
C ALA A 149 -2.25 2.81 -18.31
N LEU A 150 -3.39 3.32 -18.80
CA LEU A 150 -3.91 2.99 -20.13
C LEU A 150 -2.97 3.45 -21.26
N LEU A 151 -2.41 4.65 -21.15
CA LEU A 151 -1.41 5.15 -22.11
C LEU A 151 -0.12 4.34 -22.11
N LEU A 152 0.24 3.74 -20.98
CA LEU A 152 1.37 2.81 -20.86
C LEU A 152 1.07 1.41 -21.42
N GLY A 153 -0.18 1.15 -21.82
CA GLY A 153 -0.58 -0.11 -22.45
C GLY A 153 -1.11 -1.17 -21.50
N PHE A 154 -1.32 -0.82 -20.22
CA PHE A 154 -2.03 -1.72 -19.29
C PHE A 154 -3.51 -1.76 -19.64
N LYS A 155 -4.15 -2.90 -19.41
CA LYS A 155 -5.59 -3.12 -19.66
C LYS A 155 -6.35 -3.19 -18.33
N LYS A 156 -6.98 -4.31 -18.05
CA LYS A 156 -7.79 -4.50 -16.83
C LYS A 156 -6.96 -4.38 -15.54
N GLU A 157 -5.65 -4.62 -15.61
CA GLU A 157 -4.71 -4.39 -14.50
C GLU A 157 -4.81 -2.96 -13.95
N THR A 158 -5.14 -2.00 -14.82
CA THR A 158 -5.30 -0.58 -14.48
C THR A 158 -6.32 -0.36 -13.35
N ILE A 159 -7.40 -1.14 -13.32
CA ILE A 159 -8.42 -1.04 -12.27
C ILE A 159 -7.81 -1.39 -10.91
N GLY A 160 -7.01 -2.44 -10.84
CA GLY A 160 -6.29 -2.81 -9.63
C GLY A 160 -5.22 -1.80 -9.24
N MET A 161 -4.43 -1.35 -10.23
CA MET A 161 -3.34 -0.39 -10.01
C MET A 161 -3.81 0.90 -9.35
N THR A 162 -4.98 1.42 -9.73
CA THR A 162 -5.53 2.66 -9.16
C THR A 162 -6.07 2.53 -7.74
N ASN A 163 -6.25 1.31 -7.26
CA ASN A 163 -6.80 1.02 -5.93
C ASN A 163 -5.73 0.52 -4.94
N SER A 164 -4.45 0.52 -5.31
CA SER A 164 -3.41 -0.14 -4.52
C SER A 164 -2.65 0.76 -3.57
N ILE A 165 -2.71 2.08 -3.68
CA ILE A 165 -1.73 2.98 -3.07
C ILE A 165 -1.45 2.64 -1.61
N GLY A 166 -0.51 1.71 -1.43
CA GLY A 166 0.07 1.31 -0.16
C GLY A 166 -0.90 0.74 0.88
N ARG A 167 -2.13 0.36 0.51
CA ARG A 167 -3.14 -0.12 1.46
C ARG A 167 -3.34 -1.61 1.34
N GLU A 168 -2.92 -2.33 2.35
CA GLU A 168 -3.08 -3.77 2.48
C GLU A 168 -4.56 -4.17 2.40
N THR A 169 -5.45 -3.36 2.98
CA THR A 169 -6.89 -3.57 2.97
C THR A 169 -7.49 -3.50 1.56
N ASN A 170 -7.03 -2.57 0.73
CA ASN A 170 -7.52 -2.43 -0.65
C ASN A 170 -7.06 -3.61 -1.53
N VAL A 171 -5.85 -4.11 -1.30
CA VAL A 171 -5.37 -5.34 -1.96
C VAL A 171 -6.29 -6.52 -1.66
N ALA A 172 -6.65 -6.70 -0.38
CA ALA A 172 -7.57 -7.76 0.02
C ALA A 172 -8.96 -7.61 -0.64
N VAL A 173 -9.50 -6.38 -0.73
CA VAL A 173 -10.78 -6.09 -1.39
C VAL A 173 -10.74 -6.42 -2.88
N VAL A 174 -9.65 -6.07 -3.58
CA VAL A 174 -9.50 -6.36 -5.02
C VAL A 174 -9.40 -7.87 -5.25
N ILE A 175 -8.64 -8.59 -4.42
CA ILE A 175 -8.53 -10.05 -4.49
C ILE A 175 -9.88 -10.71 -4.24
N ASP A 176 -10.63 -10.26 -3.24
CA ASP A 176 -11.96 -10.81 -2.91
C ASP A 176 -12.97 -10.57 -4.04
N LYS A 177 -12.93 -9.39 -4.66
CA LYS A 177 -13.87 -9.01 -5.72
C LYS A 177 -13.60 -9.64 -7.07
N PHE A 178 -12.33 -9.72 -7.48
CA PHE A 178 -11.95 -10.13 -8.84
C PHE A 178 -11.32 -11.53 -8.90
N GLY A 179 -10.93 -12.10 -7.75
CA GLY A 179 -10.20 -13.36 -7.67
C GLY A 179 -8.69 -13.17 -7.75
N PHE A 180 -7.95 -14.13 -7.19
CA PHE A 180 -6.49 -14.05 -7.06
C PHE A 180 -5.76 -14.03 -8.42
N ASP A 181 -6.26 -14.79 -9.41
CA ASP A 181 -5.63 -14.94 -10.73
C ASP A 181 -6.12 -13.90 -11.75
N SER A 182 -6.86 -12.87 -11.32
CA SER A 182 -7.35 -11.82 -12.22
C SER A 182 -6.26 -10.82 -12.60
N ALA A 183 -6.43 -10.18 -13.75
CA ALA A 183 -5.55 -9.09 -14.19
C ALA A 183 -5.57 -7.92 -13.21
N GLU A 184 -6.75 -7.60 -12.66
CA GLU A 184 -6.94 -6.56 -11.65
C GLU A 184 -6.10 -6.85 -10.39
N THR A 185 -6.08 -8.11 -9.95
CA THR A 185 -5.25 -8.55 -8.81
C THR A 185 -3.77 -8.46 -9.13
N GLY A 186 -3.35 -8.87 -10.33
CA GLY A 186 -1.98 -8.67 -10.80
C GLY A 186 -1.56 -7.20 -10.76
N GLY A 187 -2.44 -6.30 -11.20
CA GLY A 187 -2.23 -4.86 -11.17
C GLY A 187 -2.07 -4.31 -9.75
N VAL A 188 -2.99 -4.65 -8.84
CA VAL A 188 -2.93 -4.14 -7.46
C VAL A 188 -1.69 -4.65 -6.72
N LEU A 189 -1.33 -5.92 -6.87
CA LEU A 189 -0.14 -6.50 -6.23
C LEU A 189 1.15 -5.88 -6.75
N THR A 190 1.26 -5.66 -8.06
CA THR A 190 2.44 -5.04 -8.67
C THR A 190 2.67 -3.64 -8.11
N VAL A 191 1.64 -2.79 -8.12
CA VAL A 191 1.76 -1.43 -7.61
C VAL A 191 1.93 -1.42 -6.09
N PHE A 192 1.33 -2.35 -5.36
CA PHE A 192 1.56 -2.50 -3.92
C PHE A 192 3.03 -2.78 -3.60
N ILE A 193 3.66 -3.74 -4.28
CA ILE A 193 5.07 -4.09 -4.06
C ILE A 193 6.00 -2.93 -4.44
N ILE A 194 5.80 -2.34 -5.61
CA ILE A 194 6.60 -1.18 -6.05
C ILE A 194 6.37 0.01 -5.13
N GLY A 195 5.13 0.25 -4.75
CA GLY A 195 4.72 1.36 -3.90
C GLY A 195 5.30 1.28 -2.49
N THR A 196 5.45 0.09 -1.92
CA THR A 196 6.06 -0.06 -0.58
C THR A 196 7.54 0.31 -0.56
N VAL A 197 8.27 0.12 -1.64
CA VAL A 197 9.72 0.41 -1.72
C VAL A 197 9.96 1.80 -2.33
N ILE A 198 9.57 1.98 -3.59
CA ILE A 198 9.83 3.23 -4.33
C ILE A 198 8.88 4.34 -3.87
N GLY A 199 7.63 3.98 -3.56
CA GLY A 199 6.61 4.93 -3.12
C GLY A 199 6.95 5.58 -1.78
N THR A 200 7.57 4.87 -0.84
CA THR A 200 8.00 5.46 0.45
C THR A 200 9.09 6.50 0.27
N LEU A 201 10.05 6.27 -0.63
CA LEU A 201 11.06 7.26 -1.01
C LEU A 201 10.41 8.49 -1.65
N TYR A 202 9.57 8.24 -2.66
CA TYR A 202 8.91 9.28 -3.41
C TYR A 202 8.03 10.15 -2.52
N ILE A 203 7.24 9.56 -1.62
CA ILE A 203 6.33 10.31 -0.74
C ILE A 203 7.10 11.12 0.30
N SER A 204 8.24 10.62 0.80
CA SER A 204 9.11 11.37 1.69
C SER A 204 9.68 12.60 0.98
N PHE A 205 10.18 12.44 -0.24
CA PHE A 205 10.65 13.55 -1.06
C PHE A 205 9.52 14.55 -1.38
N LEU A 206 8.36 14.05 -1.79
CA LEU A 206 7.20 14.87 -2.11
C LEU A 206 6.72 15.66 -0.89
N SER A 207 6.68 15.04 0.29
CA SER A 207 6.32 15.70 1.55
C SER A 207 7.26 16.86 1.85
N CYS A 208 8.57 16.65 1.73
CA CYS A 208 9.57 17.68 1.89
C CYS A 208 9.37 18.84 0.90
N LEU A 209 9.18 18.52 -0.39
CA LEU A 209 8.94 19.52 -1.42
C LEU A 209 7.66 20.31 -1.17
N CYS A 210 6.57 19.65 -0.80
CA CYS A 210 5.29 20.30 -0.54
C CYS A 210 5.38 21.28 0.64
N VAL A 211 6.06 20.89 1.71
CA VAL A 211 6.27 21.77 2.88
C VAL A 211 7.04 23.03 2.50
N SER A 212 8.01 22.90 1.60
CA SER A 212 8.84 24.03 1.17
C SER A 212 8.13 24.98 0.20
N VAL A 213 7.17 24.48 -0.58
CA VAL A 213 6.54 25.24 -1.68
C VAL A 213 5.12 25.72 -1.33
N LEU A 214 4.35 24.90 -0.58
CA LEU A 214 2.94 25.18 -0.34
C LEU A 214 2.73 25.90 1.02
N PRO A 215 2.04 27.04 1.05
CA PRO A 215 1.76 27.77 2.28
C PRO A 215 0.55 27.16 3.04
N LEU A 216 0.62 25.87 3.37
CA LEU A 216 -0.44 25.17 4.09
C LEU A 216 -0.10 25.05 5.58
N HIS A 217 -1.15 24.90 6.40
CA HIS A 217 -0.99 24.69 7.82
C HIS A 217 -0.32 23.33 8.11
N PRO A 218 0.60 23.20 9.09
CA PRO A 218 1.28 21.94 9.43
C PRO A 218 0.34 20.75 9.64
N TYR A 219 -0.84 20.97 10.22
CA TYR A 219 -1.83 19.91 10.43
C TYR A 219 -2.48 19.41 9.13
N ALA A 220 -2.60 20.28 8.11
CA ALA A 220 -3.09 19.86 6.81
C ALA A 220 -2.09 18.93 6.11
N PHE A 221 -0.79 19.22 6.19
CA PHE A 221 0.25 18.29 5.72
C PHE A 221 0.20 16.98 6.49
N ALA A 222 0.11 17.04 7.83
CA ALA A 222 0.01 15.86 8.68
C ALA A 222 -1.17 14.95 8.31
N MET A 223 -2.35 15.53 8.08
CA MET A 223 -3.52 14.81 7.61
C MET A 223 -3.27 14.15 6.24
N ALA A 224 -2.65 14.88 5.32
CA ALA A 224 -2.35 14.36 3.98
C ALA A 224 -1.40 13.14 4.02
N THR A 225 -0.48 13.06 4.99
CA THR A 225 0.40 11.88 5.12
C THR A 225 -0.35 10.62 5.50
N GLY A 226 -1.49 10.72 6.17
CA GLY A 226 -2.27 9.58 6.65
C GLY A 226 -3.06 8.84 5.58
N VAL A 227 -3.18 9.40 4.38
CA VAL A 227 -3.98 8.84 3.27
C VAL A 227 -3.35 7.57 2.65
N GLY A 228 -2.07 7.30 2.86
CA GLY A 228 -1.37 6.11 2.39
C GLY A 228 -1.35 4.95 3.39
N SER A 229 -0.43 3.98 3.17
CA SER A 229 -0.14 2.94 4.15
C SER A 229 0.56 3.51 5.38
N ALA A 230 0.60 2.75 6.47
CA ALA A 230 1.31 3.15 7.67
C ALA A 230 2.81 3.40 7.44
N SER A 231 3.45 2.67 6.53
CA SER A 231 4.84 2.88 6.15
C SER A 231 5.05 4.18 5.36
N MET A 232 4.17 4.48 4.42
CA MET A 232 4.18 5.74 3.67
C MET A 232 3.86 6.93 4.58
N ASN A 233 2.91 6.77 5.52
CA ASN A 233 2.62 7.78 6.52
C ASN A 233 3.88 8.11 7.34
N ALA A 234 4.57 7.10 7.87
CA ALA A 234 5.81 7.31 8.62
C ALA A 234 6.90 8.00 7.79
N ALA A 235 7.07 7.61 6.53
CA ALA A 235 8.05 8.19 5.63
C ALA A 235 7.74 9.65 5.27
N ALA A 236 6.45 9.99 5.07
CA ALA A 236 6.02 11.35 4.79
C ALA A 236 6.02 12.26 6.02
N LEU A 237 5.79 11.69 7.21
CA LEU A 237 5.74 12.41 8.48
C LEU A 237 7.13 12.91 8.92
N ALA A 238 8.20 12.17 8.61
CA ALA A 238 9.54 12.51 9.06
C ALA A 238 10.01 13.91 8.59
N PRO A 239 9.90 14.30 7.31
CA PRO A 239 10.24 15.65 6.87
C PRO A 239 9.40 16.74 7.56
N LEU A 240 8.12 16.47 7.88
CA LEU A 240 7.27 17.41 8.60
C LEU A 240 7.80 17.68 10.01
N LEU A 241 8.19 16.62 10.72
CA LEU A 241 8.71 16.75 12.08
C LEU A 241 10.05 17.50 12.12
N SER A 242 10.83 17.44 11.05
CA SER A 242 12.08 18.20 10.92
C SER A 242 11.85 19.65 10.51
N ALA A 243 10.81 19.92 9.70
CA ALA A 243 10.54 21.25 9.16
C ALA A 243 9.80 22.17 10.14
N PHE A 244 9.02 21.61 11.06
CA PHE A 244 8.18 22.40 12.00
C PHE A 244 8.71 22.36 13.44
N PRO A 245 8.39 23.39 14.27
CA PRO A 245 8.86 23.45 15.66
C PRO A 245 8.49 22.22 16.49
N ALA A 246 9.38 21.79 17.36
CA ALA A 246 9.18 20.63 18.24
C ALA A 246 7.91 20.72 19.10
N SER A 247 7.45 21.92 19.43
CA SER A 247 6.19 22.16 20.16
C SER A 247 4.94 21.68 19.42
N MET A 248 5.00 21.59 18.10
CA MET A 248 3.91 21.08 17.25
C MET A 248 4.01 19.59 16.96
N SER A 249 5.13 18.96 17.28
CA SER A 249 5.44 17.57 16.92
C SER A 249 4.38 16.57 17.37
N THR A 250 3.90 16.69 18.62
CA THR A 250 2.85 15.81 19.16
C THR A 250 1.56 15.93 18.38
N ASN A 251 1.12 17.14 18.05
CA ASN A 251 -0.11 17.35 17.29
C ASN A 251 0.05 16.88 15.84
N ILE A 252 1.17 17.15 15.19
CA ILE A 252 1.47 16.67 13.82
C ILE A 252 1.39 15.13 13.79
N GLN A 253 2.00 14.44 14.75
CA GLN A 253 1.92 12.98 14.84
C GLN A 253 0.48 12.50 15.08
N ALA A 254 -0.27 13.18 15.94
CA ALA A 254 -1.67 12.85 16.23
C ALA A 254 -2.56 12.99 14.99
N PHE A 255 -2.44 14.07 14.24
CA PHE A 255 -3.19 14.28 13.00
C PHE A 255 -2.84 13.24 11.93
N ALA A 256 -1.56 12.95 11.74
CA ALA A 256 -1.10 11.93 10.80
C ALA A 256 -1.59 10.52 11.20
N GLY A 257 -1.49 10.18 12.49
CA GLY A 257 -1.93 8.89 13.01
C GLY A 257 -3.43 8.70 12.91
N PHE A 258 -4.22 9.71 13.28
CA PHE A 258 -5.68 9.65 13.23
C PHE A 258 -6.20 9.60 11.78
N SER A 259 -5.61 10.39 10.89
CA SER A 259 -5.88 10.35 9.46
C SER A 259 -5.65 8.94 8.91
N ASN A 260 -4.54 8.30 9.27
CA ASN A 260 -4.22 6.94 8.85
C ASN A 260 -5.22 5.91 9.40
N LEU A 261 -5.65 6.05 10.67
CA LEU A 261 -6.67 5.19 11.28
C LEU A 261 -8.02 5.30 10.55
N ILE A 262 -8.49 6.52 10.26
CA ILE A 262 -9.72 6.74 9.50
C ILE A 262 -9.60 6.08 8.13
N SER A 263 -8.49 6.31 7.44
CA SER A 263 -8.23 5.70 6.14
C SER A 263 -8.24 4.16 6.19
N PHE A 264 -7.77 3.54 7.25
CA PHE A 264 -7.90 2.08 7.42
C PHE A 264 -9.34 1.64 7.63
N CYS A 265 -10.11 2.35 8.46
CA CYS A 265 -11.48 1.95 8.80
C CYS A 265 -12.48 2.29 7.69
N VAL A 266 -12.42 3.52 7.17
CA VAL A 266 -13.39 4.04 6.18
C VAL A 266 -12.97 3.70 4.76
N GLY A 267 -11.67 3.65 4.50
CA GLY A 267 -11.10 3.41 3.17
C GLY A 267 -11.54 2.11 2.51
N ILE A 268 -11.82 1.05 3.30
CA ILE A 268 -12.33 -0.23 2.78
C ILE A 268 -13.70 0.00 2.12
N TYR A 269 -14.62 0.66 2.82
CA TYR A 269 -15.95 0.95 2.31
C TYR A 269 -15.87 1.89 1.11
N PHE A 270 -14.99 2.88 1.20
CA PHE A 270 -14.75 3.80 0.10
C PHE A 270 -14.21 3.09 -1.15
N CYS A 271 -13.31 2.13 -0.98
CA CYS A 271 -12.79 1.28 -2.04
C CYS A 271 -13.89 0.44 -2.69
N ILE A 272 -14.72 -0.25 -1.89
CA ILE A 272 -15.77 -1.15 -2.38
C ILE A 272 -16.86 -0.37 -3.12
N PHE A 273 -17.37 0.71 -2.53
CA PHE A 273 -18.57 1.38 -3.01
C PHE A 273 -18.31 2.52 -3.99
N LEU A 274 -17.13 3.14 -3.93
CA LEU A 274 -16.79 4.30 -4.77
C LEU A 274 -15.62 4.04 -5.71
N ALA A 275 -14.45 3.72 -5.18
CA ALA A 275 -13.22 3.73 -5.97
C ALA A 275 -13.22 2.64 -7.05
N ILE A 276 -13.56 1.40 -6.72
CA ILE A 276 -13.59 0.30 -7.70
C ILE A 276 -14.71 0.51 -8.74
N PRO A 277 -15.98 0.82 -8.38
CA PRO A 277 -17.00 1.10 -9.37
C PRO A 277 -16.67 2.28 -10.28
N LEU A 278 -16.05 3.33 -9.73
CA LEU A 278 -15.61 4.48 -10.51
C LEU A 278 -14.47 4.10 -11.47
N ALA A 279 -13.48 3.34 -10.99
CA ALA A 279 -12.39 2.85 -11.82
C ALA A 279 -12.89 1.97 -12.97
N GLN A 280 -13.84 1.07 -12.72
CA GLN A 280 -14.47 0.25 -13.75
C GLN A 280 -15.20 1.07 -14.80
N LYS A 281 -16.00 2.06 -14.38
CA LYS A 281 -16.73 2.96 -15.30
C LYS A 281 -15.76 3.82 -16.11
N LEU A 282 -14.76 4.40 -15.45
CA LEU A 282 -13.76 5.23 -16.10
C LEU A 282 -12.91 4.42 -17.08
N TYR A 283 -12.55 3.19 -16.71
CA TYR A 283 -11.86 2.26 -17.59
C TYR A 283 -12.68 1.98 -18.85
N ALA A 284 -13.93 1.58 -18.69
CA ALA A 284 -14.82 1.28 -19.82
C ALA A 284 -15.02 2.49 -20.76
N TRP A 285 -14.96 3.71 -20.24
CA TRP A 285 -15.10 4.93 -21.02
C TRP A 285 -13.79 5.36 -21.70
N LEU A 286 -12.64 5.16 -21.06
CA LEU A 286 -11.35 5.61 -21.56
C LEU A 286 -10.63 4.57 -22.42
N GLU A 287 -10.75 3.28 -22.10
CA GLU A 287 -10.03 2.22 -22.81
C GLU A 287 -10.25 2.26 -24.33
N PRO A 288 -11.49 2.41 -24.85
CA PRO A 288 -11.71 2.51 -26.30
C PRO A 288 -11.12 3.77 -26.94
N LYS A 289 -10.81 4.82 -26.14
CA LYS A 289 -10.36 6.13 -26.65
C LYS A 289 -8.84 6.29 -26.61
N ILE A 290 -8.20 5.80 -25.55
CA ILE A 290 -6.77 6.00 -25.28
C ILE A 290 -6.02 4.71 -24.97
N GLY A 291 -6.72 3.56 -24.92
CA GLY A 291 -6.10 2.27 -24.70
C GLY A 291 -5.14 1.95 -25.86
N ARG A 292 -3.88 1.68 -25.52
CA ARG A 292 -2.86 1.30 -26.50
C ARG A 292 -2.97 -0.20 -26.77
N GLU A 293 -3.06 -0.60 -28.02
CA GLU A 293 -2.90 -2.02 -28.38
C GLU A 293 -1.48 -2.45 -28.03
N THR A 294 -1.36 -3.33 -27.06
CA THR A 294 -0.06 -3.91 -26.74
C THR A 294 0.23 -5.01 -27.77
N SER A 295 1.35 -4.89 -28.46
CA SER A 295 1.83 -5.85 -29.48
C SER A 295 2.13 -7.27 -28.94
N VAL A 296 1.65 -7.61 -27.75
CA VAL A 296 1.79 -8.94 -27.14
C VAL A 296 0.71 -9.93 -27.62
N SER A 297 -0.39 -9.45 -28.24
CA SER A 297 -1.46 -10.30 -28.77
C SER A 297 -1.05 -11.12 -29.99
N HIS A 298 0.04 -10.77 -30.66
CA HIS A 298 0.53 -11.55 -31.83
C HIS A 298 1.36 -12.77 -31.47
N LEU A 299 1.71 -13.00 -30.20
CA LEU A 299 2.49 -14.18 -29.80
C LEU A 299 1.62 -15.34 -29.27
N GLU A 300 0.32 -15.10 -29.04
CA GLU A 300 -0.62 -16.16 -28.61
C GLU A 300 -1.44 -16.75 -29.77
N GLU A 301 -1.50 -16.10 -30.93
CA GLU A 301 -2.17 -16.62 -32.12
C GLU A 301 -1.26 -17.55 -32.98
N GLU A 302 0.03 -17.65 -32.67
CA GLU A 302 0.99 -18.56 -33.39
C GLU A 302 1.34 -19.84 -32.59
N LYS A 303 0.58 -20.19 -31.57
CA LYS A 303 0.69 -21.48 -30.89
C LYS A 303 -0.63 -22.22 -30.90
#